data_5043822092af34df677b505abcd31d31
#
_entry.id   5043822092af34df677b505abcd31d31
#
_cell.length_a   1.000
_cell.length_b   1.000
_cell.length_c   1.000
_cell.angle_alpha   90.00
_cell.angle_beta   90.00
_cell.angle_gamma   90.00
#
_symmetry.space_group_name_H-M   'P 1'
#
loop_
_entity.id
_entity.type
_entity.pdbx_description
1 polymer ?
#
loop_
_entity_poly.entity_id
_entity_poly.type
_entity_poly.pdbx_seq_one_letter_code
_entity_poly.pdbx_strand_id
1 'polypeptide(L)'
;MRTTAFLPLVLLAACAGAGGQGPAAPQPVEGACRNEGLDRFVGQTASAELGAQLLAASGARTIRWGAPGMAMTMDFRADRLTASYDERMTITSARCG
;
A
#
# COMPACT_ATOMS: atom_id res chain seq x y z
N MET A 1 -3.00 -68.00 -8.89
CA MET A 1 -2.68 -67.56 -8.88
C MET A 1 -2.06 -66.57 -8.94
N ARG A 2 -1.93 -65.90 -9.01
CA ARG A 2 -1.37 -65.02 -9.19
C ARG A 2 -1.67 -63.93 -8.81
N THR A 3 -1.38 -63.30 -8.47
CA THR A 3 -1.62 -62.32 -8.08
C THR A 3 -1.00 -61.30 -8.34
N THR A 4 -1.04 -60.63 -8.51
CA THR A 4 -0.52 -59.63 -8.95
C THR A 4 -0.54 -58.59 -8.24
N ALA A 5 -0.05 -58.22 -7.78
CA ALA A 5 -0.02 -57.18 -7.06
C ALA A 5 0.29 -56.05 -7.53
N PHE A 6 0.13 -55.12 -7.33
CA PHE A 6 0.36 -53.98 -7.76
C PHE A 6 0.59 -52.95 -7.07
N LEU A 7 1.03 -52.31 -7.04
CA LEU A 7 1.41 -51.30 -6.55
C LEU A 7 1.26 -50.14 -6.90
N PRO A 8 1.06 -49.46 -6.57
CA PRO A 8 0.75 -48.27 -6.85
C PRO A 8 1.66 -47.37 -6.70
N LEU A 9 1.83 -46.70 -6.95
CA LEU A 9 2.62 -45.86 -6.99
C LEU A 9 2.36 -44.71 -6.61
N VAL A 10 2.59 -44.17 -6.17
CA VAL A 10 2.42 -43.02 -5.70
C VAL A 10 3.13 -42.05 -5.95
N LEU A 11 2.99 -41.20 -6.16
CA LEU A 11 3.58 -40.24 -6.49
C LEU A 11 3.50 -39.18 -5.86
N LEU A 12 3.87 -38.58 -5.48
CA LEU A 12 3.87 -37.50 -4.97
C LEU A 12 4.25 -36.44 -5.44
N ALA A 13 3.91 -35.88 -5.65
CA ALA A 13 4.04 -34.76 -6.21
C ALA A 13 4.55 -33.80 -5.59
N ALA A 14 4.81 -33.62 -5.04
CA ALA A 14 5.39 -32.67 -4.63
C ALA A 14 5.23 -31.43 -4.71
N CYS A 15 4.73 -31.03 -4.53
CA CYS A 15 4.56 -29.81 -4.47
C CYS A 15 5.30 -28.93 -4.63
N ALA A 16 5.84 -29.06 -4.76
CA ALA A 16 6.57 -28.26 -5.09
C ALA A 16 6.26 -27.04 -5.14
N GLY A 17 5.82 -26.76 -5.67
CA GLY A 17 5.58 -25.54 -5.83
C GLY A 17 5.95 -24.77 -4.97
N ALA A 18 5.75 -24.96 -4.41
CA ALA A 18 6.02 -24.22 -3.64
C ALA A 18 6.96 -23.48 -3.77
N GLY A 19 7.28 -23.23 -3.65
CA GLY A 19 8.15 -22.46 -3.63
C GLY A 19 8.68 -21.87 -4.28
N GLY A 20 9.01 -22.04 -4.69
CA GLY A 20 9.49 -21.45 -5.57
C GLY A 20 9.97 -20.33 -5.37
N GLN A 21 10.26 -19.99 -4.89
CA GLN A 21 10.64 -18.90 -4.80
C GLN A 21 11.83 -18.48 -5.07
N GLY A 22 12.50 -18.52 -5.44
CA GLY A 22 13.63 -17.89 -5.77
C GLY A 22 13.78 -16.65 -5.12
N PRO A 23 14.71 -15.93 -5.40
CA PRO A 23 14.98 -14.71 -4.84
C PRO A 23 13.89 -13.85 -5.20
N ALA A 24 13.21 -13.50 -4.41
CA ALA A 24 12.13 -12.75 -4.75
C ALA A 24 12.46 -11.35 -4.92
N ALA A 25 11.79 -10.74 -5.76
CA ALA A 25 11.90 -9.34 -5.85
C ALA A 25 11.42 -8.76 -4.55
N PRO A 26 11.89 -7.64 -4.20
CA PRO A 26 11.45 -6.99 -3.01
C PRO A 26 9.97 -6.78 -3.10
N GLN A 27 9.30 -7.13 -2.07
CA GLN A 27 7.90 -6.93 -2.05
C GLN A 27 7.58 -5.60 -1.46
N PRO A 28 6.54 -4.97 -1.93
CA PRO A 28 6.15 -3.70 -1.35
C PRO A 28 5.79 -3.89 0.11
N VAL A 29 6.16 -2.96 0.92
CA VAL A 29 5.80 -2.99 2.30
C VAL A 29 4.33 -2.64 2.40
N GLU A 30 3.59 -3.44 3.11
CA GLU A 30 2.18 -3.18 3.24
C GLU A 30 1.97 -1.86 3.94
N GLY A 31 1.10 -1.01 3.42
CA GLY A 31 0.84 0.29 3.97
C GLY A 31 1.84 1.34 3.59
N ALA A 32 2.82 0.99 2.76
CA ALA A 32 3.82 1.97 2.33
C ALA A 32 3.17 2.97 1.39
N CYS A 33 3.42 4.23 1.65
CA CYS A 33 2.84 5.31 0.88
C CYS A 33 3.61 5.53 -0.42
N ARG A 34 2.87 5.80 -1.49
CA ARG A 34 3.47 6.10 -2.78
C ARG A 34 3.05 7.48 -3.22
N ASN A 35 4.00 8.24 -3.73
CA ASN A 35 3.72 9.60 -4.17
C ASN A 35 3.15 9.71 -5.57
N GLU A 36 3.24 8.65 -6.36
CA GLU A 36 2.81 8.73 -7.75
C GLU A 36 1.34 9.07 -7.85
N GLY A 37 1.04 10.05 -8.66
CA GLY A 37 -0.34 10.38 -8.94
C GLY A 37 -1.05 11.21 -7.89
N LEU A 38 -0.37 11.61 -6.84
CA LEU A 38 -1.03 12.38 -5.80
C LEU A 38 -1.27 13.83 -6.21
N ASP A 39 -0.54 14.31 -7.22
CA ASP A 39 -0.71 15.69 -7.66
C ASP A 39 -2.11 15.99 -8.11
N ARG A 40 -2.82 15.02 -8.59
CA ARG A 40 -4.16 15.28 -9.10
C ARG A 40 -5.14 15.68 -8.01
N PHE A 41 -4.77 15.47 -6.77
CA PHE A 41 -5.64 15.86 -5.67
C PHE A 41 -5.44 17.29 -5.24
N VAL A 42 -4.35 17.92 -5.67
CA VAL A 42 -4.12 19.32 -5.34
C VAL A 42 -5.19 20.16 -6.02
N GLY A 43 -5.76 21.06 -5.29
CA GLY A 43 -6.83 21.89 -5.81
C GLY A 43 -8.22 21.37 -5.51
N GLN A 44 -8.32 20.15 -5.00
CA GLN A 44 -9.61 19.62 -4.63
C GLN A 44 -9.94 19.98 -3.19
N THR A 45 -11.18 19.88 -2.82
CA THR A 45 -11.61 20.26 -1.48
C THR A 45 -11.32 19.13 -0.48
N ALA A 46 -10.69 19.50 0.61
CA ALA A 46 -10.41 18.54 1.66
C ALA A 46 -11.71 18.06 2.29
N SER A 47 -11.82 16.76 2.48
CA SER A 47 -13.00 16.16 3.07
C SER A 47 -12.66 14.74 3.51
N ALA A 48 -13.53 14.15 4.27
CA ALA A 48 -13.34 12.76 4.65
C ALA A 48 -13.34 11.86 3.44
N GLU A 49 -14.17 12.17 2.45
CA GLU A 49 -14.20 11.38 1.24
C GLU A 49 -12.90 11.50 0.47
N LEU A 50 -12.38 12.71 0.36
CA LEU A 50 -11.14 12.90 -0.33
C LEU A 50 -10.01 12.21 0.42
N GLY A 51 -10.07 12.23 1.75
CA GLY A 51 -9.09 11.51 2.54
C GLY A 51 -9.07 10.02 2.22
N ALA A 52 -10.24 9.44 2.05
CA ALA A 52 -10.31 8.03 1.69
C ALA A 52 -9.71 7.78 0.30
N GLN A 53 -9.96 8.69 -0.63
CA GLN A 53 -9.38 8.57 -1.96
C GLN A 53 -7.87 8.72 -1.92
N LEU A 54 -7.38 9.64 -1.10
CA LEU A 54 -5.95 9.82 -0.95
C LEU A 54 -5.29 8.58 -0.35
N LEU A 55 -5.92 7.98 0.63
CA LEU A 55 -5.38 6.76 1.21
C LEU A 55 -5.35 5.64 0.18
N ALA A 56 -6.41 5.50 -0.59
CA ALA A 56 -6.45 4.47 -1.60
C ALA A 56 -5.41 4.70 -2.69
N ALA A 57 -5.26 5.94 -3.12
CA ALA A 57 -4.34 6.24 -4.20
C ALA A 57 -2.89 6.09 -3.75
N SER A 58 -2.58 6.45 -2.51
CA SER A 58 -1.22 6.39 -2.02
C SER A 58 -0.86 5.03 -1.45
N GLY A 59 -1.84 4.27 -1.02
CA GLY A 59 -1.56 3.03 -0.33
C GLY A 59 -1.15 3.23 1.11
N ALA A 60 -1.18 4.46 1.60
CA ALA A 60 -0.74 4.74 2.95
C ALA A 60 -1.69 4.12 3.96
N ARG A 61 -1.17 3.83 5.13
CA ARG A 61 -1.97 3.28 6.20
C ARG A 61 -2.72 4.38 6.93
N THR A 62 -2.16 5.56 6.98
CA THR A 62 -2.77 6.64 7.74
C THR A 62 -2.54 7.97 7.02
N ILE A 63 -3.36 8.94 7.35
CA ILE A 63 -3.23 10.25 6.76
C ILE A 63 -3.08 11.27 7.87
N ARG A 64 -2.23 12.24 7.65
CA ARG A 64 -2.08 13.37 8.55
C ARG A 64 -2.52 14.62 7.81
N TRP A 65 -3.50 15.32 8.37
CA TRP A 65 -3.98 16.53 7.75
C TRP A 65 -3.19 17.72 8.25
N GLY A 66 -2.75 18.56 7.33
CA GLY A 66 -2.04 19.78 7.67
C GLY A 66 -2.94 20.99 7.47
N ALA A 67 -3.55 21.46 8.53
CA ALA A 67 -4.43 22.62 8.47
C ALA A 67 -3.61 23.89 8.33
N PRO A 68 -4.22 24.98 7.85
CA PRO A 68 -3.49 26.21 7.70
C PRO A 68 -2.91 26.67 9.04
N GLY A 69 -1.66 27.06 9.01
CA GLY A 69 -1.00 27.55 10.21
C GLY A 69 -0.60 26.48 11.19
N MET A 70 -0.87 25.21 10.87
CA MET A 70 -0.51 24.14 11.78
C MET A 70 0.97 23.85 11.70
N ALA A 71 1.62 23.74 12.85
CA ALA A 71 3.02 23.36 12.87
C ALA A 71 3.10 21.87 12.66
N MET A 72 3.89 21.47 11.69
CA MET A 72 4.05 20.06 11.37
C MET A 72 5.36 19.56 11.90
N THR A 73 5.37 18.37 12.41
CA THR A 73 6.61 17.77 12.88
C THR A 73 7.41 17.31 11.67
N MET A 74 8.71 17.22 11.85
CA MET A 74 9.59 16.85 10.78
C MET A 74 9.85 15.36 10.69
N ASP A 75 9.15 14.57 11.45
CA ASP A 75 9.33 13.14 11.43
C ASP A 75 8.72 12.54 10.16
N PHE A 76 9.44 11.67 9.54
CA PHE A 76 8.98 10.98 8.33
C PHE A 76 8.43 9.61 8.71
N ARG A 77 7.33 9.23 8.11
CA ARG A 77 6.80 7.89 8.27
C ARG A 77 6.46 7.33 6.91
N ALA A 78 7.00 6.16 6.61
CA ALA A 78 6.83 5.56 5.30
C ALA A 78 5.38 5.14 5.02
N ASP A 79 4.59 4.93 6.05
CA ASP A 79 3.22 4.48 5.90
C ASP A 79 2.20 5.60 6.06
N ARG A 80 2.65 6.83 6.07
CA ARG A 80 1.74 7.96 6.31
C ARG A 80 1.74 8.91 5.12
N LEU A 81 0.57 9.40 4.80
CA LEU A 81 0.41 10.46 3.83
C LEU A 81 0.10 11.75 4.57
N THR A 82 0.71 12.84 4.18
CA THR A 82 0.39 14.14 4.73
C THR A 82 -0.29 14.96 3.64
N ALA A 83 -1.48 15.42 3.92
CA ALA A 83 -2.24 16.24 3.01
C ALA A 83 -2.48 17.59 3.66
N SER A 84 -2.02 18.64 3.03
CA SER A 84 -2.17 19.99 3.57
C SER A 84 -3.24 20.73 2.80
N TYR A 85 -3.93 21.61 3.48
CA TYR A 85 -4.97 22.39 2.85
C TYR A 85 -4.96 23.82 3.39
N ASP A 86 -5.54 24.72 2.60
CA ASP A 86 -5.56 26.12 2.98
C ASP A 86 -6.88 26.49 3.67
N GLU A 87 -7.05 27.78 3.90
CA GLU A 87 -8.23 28.26 4.63
C GLU A 87 -9.52 28.03 3.89
N ARG A 88 -9.47 27.74 2.61
CA ARG A 88 -10.64 27.42 1.84
C ARG A 88 -10.87 25.94 1.77
N MET A 89 -10.14 25.18 2.55
CA MET A 89 -10.20 23.71 2.53
C MET A 89 -9.73 23.14 1.19
N THR A 90 -8.88 23.87 0.48
CA THR A 90 -8.34 23.40 -0.79
C THR A 90 -7.02 22.71 -0.54
N ILE A 91 -6.86 21.51 -1.08
CA ILE A 91 -5.62 20.76 -0.92
C ILE A 91 -4.49 21.51 -1.62
N THR A 92 -3.44 21.80 -0.89
CA THR A 92 -2.29 22.47 -1.45
C THR A 92 -1.13 21.52 -1.67
N SER A 93 -1.06 20.42 -0.97
CA SER A 93 -0.04 19.42 -1.21
C SER A 93 -0.49 18.08 -0.63
N ALA A 94 -0.01 17.02 -1.22
CA ALA A 94 -0.26 15.68 -0.74
C ALA A 94 0.96 14.86 -1.02
N ARG A 95 1.61 14.37 0.02
CA ARG A 95 2.80 13.58 -0.18
C ARG A 95 3.08 12.68 0.99
N CYS A 96 3.83 11.65 0.73
CA CYS A 96 4.18 10.68 1.73
C CYS A 96 5.12 11.25 2.77
N GLY A 97 4.94 10.87 3.99
CA GLY A 97 5.81 11.32 5.06
C GLY A 97 5.15 11.81 6.29
#